data_d87f1de8388bb74fcdb94492cbd65ac5
#
_entry.id   d87f1de8388bb74fcdb94492cbd65ac5
#
_cell.length_a   1.000
_cell.length_b   1.000
_cell.length_c   1.000
_cell.angle_alpha   90.00
_cell.angle_beta   90.00
_cell.angle_gamma   90.00
#
_symmetry.space_group_name_H-M   'P 1'
#
loop_
_entity.id
_entity.type
_entity.pdbx_description
1 polymer ?
#
loop_
_entity_poly.entity_id
_entity_poly.type
_entity_poly.pdbx_seq_one_letter_code
_entity_poly.pdbx_strand_id
1 'polypeptide(L)'
;MTATTLGYARVSTTGQDLKTQLDALQAAGVDPARVFTDTLSGAAGTHRPGLAGLLDYAREDDIVVVIAIDRLGRSVVEVTRTIAELGQRRILLRA
;
A
#
# COMPACT_ATOMS: atom_id res chain seq x y z
N MET A 1 -23.10 2.08 1.52
CA MET A 1 -21.87 2.87 1.42
C MET A 1 -20.98 2.29 0.34
N THR A 2 -20.37 3.15 -0.43
CA THR A 2 -19.52 2.72 -1.53
C THR A 2 -18.12 2.40 -1.00
N ALA A 3 -17.58 1.24 -1.37
CA ALA A 3 -16.22 0.89 -1.02
C ALA A 3 -15.25 1.83 -1.74
N THR A 4 -14.18 2.21 -1.04
CA THR A 4 -13.14 3.06 -1.60
C THR A 4 -11.96 2.19 -2.00
N THR A 5 -11.40 2.48 -3.16
CA THR A 5 -10.19 1.79 -3.63
C THR A 5 -8.97 2.65 -3.31
N LEU A 6 -8.09 2.11 -2.49
CA LEU A 6 -6.87 2.77 -2.07
C LEU A 6 -5.67 2.07 -2.70
N GLY A 7 -4.58 2.80 -2.88
CA GLY A 7 -3.37 2.22 -3.41
C GLY A 7 -2.22 2.39 -2.44
N TYR A 8 -1.29 1.44 -2.44
CA TYR A 8 -0.08 1.56 -1.67
C TYR A 8 1.12 1.24 -2.55
N ALA A 9 2.12 2.09 -2.51
CA ALA A 9 3.35 1.91 -3.25
C ALA A 9 4.54 2.08 -2.30
N ARG A 10 5.47 1.15 -2.35
CA ARG A 10 6.74 1.28 -1.65
C ARG A 10 7.83 1.41 -2.70
N VAL A 11 8.49 2.57 -2.70
CA VAL A 11 9.37 2.95 -3.79
C VAL A 11 10.80 3.13 -3.32
N SER A 12 11.74 2.98 -4.25
CA SER A 12 13.12 3.36 -4.01
C SER A 12 13.21 4.89 -4.05
N THR A 13 14.42 5.41 -3.85
CA THR A 13 14.63 6.86 -3.86
C THR A 13 14.55 7.46 -5.26
N THR A 14 14.41 6.67 -6.31
CA THR A 14 14.34 7.19 -7.69
C THR A 14 12.91 7.59 -8.03
N GLY A 15 12.75 8.76 -8.62
CA GLY A 15 11.44 9.25 -9.04
C GLY A 15 10.79 8.38 -10.12
N GLN A 16 11.60 7.71 -10.92
CA GLN A 16 11.10 6.86 -11.99
C GLN A 16 10.34 5.65 -11.44
N ASP A 17 10.84 5.07 -10.34
CA ASP A 17 10.15 3.94 -9.71
C ASP A 17 8.79 4.36 -9.17
N LEU A 18 8.71 5.53 -8.54
CA LEU A 18 7.44 6.06 -8.06
C LEU A 18 6.45 6.24 -9.20
N LYS A 19 6.87 6.86 -10.30
CA LYS A 19 5.99 7.09 -11.44
C LYS A 19 5.47 5.77 -12.01
N THR A 20 6.35 4.77 -12.14
CA THR A 20 5.96 3.47 -12.67
C THR A 20 4.87 2.82 -11.81
N GLN A 21 5.04 2.87 -10.49
CA GLN A 21 4.06 2.28 -9.60
C GLN A 21 2.76 3.07 -9.58
N LEU A 22 2.82 4.39 -9.61
CA LEU A 22 1.62 5.22 -9.67
C LEU A 22 0.83 4.95 -10.95
N ASP A 23 1.51 4.82 -12.08
CA ASP A 23 0.86 4.53 -13.36
C ASP A 23 0.17 3.16 -13.30
N ALA A 24 0.83 2.16 -12.73
CA ALA A 24 0.26 0.82 -12.61
C ALA A 24 -0.96 0.81 -11.70
N LEU A 25 -0.91 1.53 -10.58
CA LEU A 25 -2.04 1.63 -9.66
C LEU A 25 -3.22 2.35 -10.33
N GLN A 26 -2.95 3.41 -11.06
CA GLN A 26 -3.99 4.13 -11.77
C GLN A 26 -4.64 3.24 -12.81
N ALA A 27 -3.86 2.45 -13.53
CA ALA A 27 -4.38 1.49 -14.51
C ALA A 27 -5.25 0.43 -13.85
N ALA A 28 -5.00 0.14 -12.58
CA ALA A 28 -5.81 -0.81 -11.81
C ALA A 28 -7.07 -0.19 -11.20
N GLY A 29 -7.31 1.09 -11.46
CA GLY A 29 -8.52 1.77 -11.01
C GLY A 29 -8.36 2.58 -9.73
N VAL A 30 -7.13 2.82 -9.28
CA VAL A 30 -6.89 3.61 -8.07
C VAL A 30 -6.78 5.08 -8.44
N ASP A 31 -7.53 5.94 -7.74
CA ASP A 31 -7.41 7.37 -7.89
C ASP A 31 -6.05 7.83 -7.35
N PRO A 32 -5.27 8.61 -8.12
CA PRO A 32 -3.97 9.08 -7.64
C PRO A 32 -4.04 9.84 -6.31
N ALA A 33 -5.16 10.48 -6.01
CA ALA A 33 -5.34 11.18 -4.74
C ALA A 33 -5.47 10.22 -3.55
N ARG A 34 -5.64 8.94 -3.80
CA ARG A 34 -5.82 7.92 -2.77
C ARG A 34 -4.69 6.90 -2.75
N VAL A 35 -3.52 7.30 -3.20
CA VAL A 35 -2.34 6.46 -3.15
C VAL A 35 -1.47 6.90 -1.98
N PHE A 36 -1.10 5.94 -1.15
CA PHE A 36 -0.19 6.14 -0.03
C PHE A 36 1.16 5.56 -0.41
N THR A 37 2.22 6.26 -0.09
CA THR A 37 3.56 5.85 -0.50
C THR A 37 4.52 5.87 0.66
N ASP A 38 5.49 4.97 0.61
CA ASP A 38 6.64 4.97 1.50
C ASP A 38 7.90 4.85 0.67
N THR A 39 8.96 5.51 1.13
CA THR A 39 10.25 5.46 0.47
C THR A 39 11.16 4.46 1.17
N LEU A 40 11.77 3.58 0.39
CA LEU A 40 12.78 2.68 0.89
C LEU A 40 14.06 3.45 1.14
N SER A 41 14.32 3.82 2.38
CA SER A 41 15.62 4.34 2.73
C SER A 41 16.32 3.31 3.60
N GLY A 42 17.59 3.05 3.29
CA GLY A 42 18.30 1.95 3.88
C GLY A 42 18.43 2.00 5.40
N ALA A 43 18.49 3.20 5.97
CA ALA A 43 18.74 3.35 7.39
C ALA A 43 17.46 3.34 8.25
N ALA A 44 16.32 3.60 7.65
CA ALA A 44 15.09 3.81 8.41
C ALA A 44 14.18 2.59 8.42
N GLY A 45 14.74 1.44 8.47
CA GLY A 45 14.14 0.17 8.19
C GLY A 45 12.70 -0.11 8.59
N THR A 46 12.19 0.50 9.65
CA THR A 46 10.90 0.09 10.20
C THR A 46 9.81 1.14 10.10
N HIS A 47 10.15 2.38 9.83
CA HIS A 47 9.18 3.45 9.83
C HIS A 47 8.46 3.54 8.49
N ARG A 48 7.15 3.45 8.51
CA ARG A 48 6.32 3.47 7.30
C ARG A 48 5.12 4.37 7.48
N PRO A 49 5.30 5.68 7.44
CA PRO A 49 4.18 6.59 7.65
C PRO A 49 3.09 6.46 6.58
N GLY A 50 3.46 6.11 5.34
CA GLY A 50 2.47 5.91 4.29
C GLY A 50 1.56 4.73 4.56
N LEU A 51 2.13 3.59 4.94
CA LEU A 51 1.34 2.42 5.27
C LEU A 51 0.48 2.65 6.51
N ALA A 52 1.05 3.28 7.53
CA ALA A 52 0.30 3.61 8.74
C ALA A 52 -0.87 4.54 8.41
N GLY A 53 -0.65 5.54 7.57
CA GLY A 53 -1.71 6.45 7.15
C GLY A 53 -2.81 5.75 6.36
N LEU A 54 -2.43 4.81 5.49
CA LEU A 54 -3.40 4.02 4.75
C LEU A 54 -4.26 3.18 5.68
N LEU A 55 -3.63 2.50 6.64
CA LEU A 55 -4.36 1.66 7.59
C LEU A 55 -5.29 2.49 8.47
N ASP A 56 -4.89 3.71 8.79
CA ASP A 56 -5.71 4.62 9.57
C ASP A 56 -6.89 5.16 8.75
N TYR A 57 -6.68 5.39 7.46
CA TYR A 57 -7.70 5.91 6.57
C TYR A 57 -8.69 4.84 6.13
N ALA A 58 -8.24 3.62 5.90
CA ALA A 58 -9.04 2.55 5.34
C ALA A 58 -10.15 2.12 6.29
N ARG A 59 -11.28 1.77 5.72
CA ARG A 59 -12.46 1.33 6.48
C ARG A 59 -12.87 -0.05 6.03
N GLU A 60 -13.75 -0.67 6.79
CA GLU A 60 -14.34 -1.95 6.44
C GLU A 60 -14.89 -1.89 5.02
N ASP A 61 -14.63 -2.93 4.25
CA ASP A 61 -15.02 -3.11 2.86
C ASP A 61 -14.23 -2.29 1.85
N ASP A 62 -13.29 -1.44 2.29
CA ASP A 62 -12.40 -0.78 1.34
C ASP A 62 -11.45 -1.79 0.70
N ILE A 63 -10.92 -1.42 -0.47
CA ILE A 63 -10.00 -2.26 -1.22
C ILE A 63 -8.64 -1.59 -1.26
N VAL A 64 -7.62 -2.33 -0.89
CA VAL A 64 -6.23 -1.86 -1.00
C VAL A 64 -5.58 -2.59 -2.18
N VAL A 65 -5.05 -1.82 -3.12
CA VAL A 65 -4.37 -2.36 -4.29
C VAL A 65 -2.87 -2.11 -4.16
N VAL A 66 -2.09 -3.16 -4.35
CA VAL A 66 -0.63 -3.08 -4.41
C VAL A 66 -0.17 -3.72 -5.70
N ILE A 67 0.99 -3.30 -6.21
CA ILE A 67 1.53 -3.88 -7.44
C ILE A 67 1.99 -5.31 -7.19
N ALA A 68 2.55 -5.55 -6.02
CA ALA A 68 2.99 -6.88 -5.62
C ALA A 68 2.85 -6.98 -4.10
N ILE A 69 2.51 -8.17 -3.62
CA ILE A 69 2.29 -8.39 -2.19
C ILE A 69 3.52 -8.04 -1.36
N ASP A 70 4.72 -8.27 -1.90
CA ASP A 70 5.96 -7.98 -1.18
C ASP A 70 6.17 -6.49 -0.91
N ARG A 71 5.38 -5.62 -1.52
CA ARG A 71 5.42 -4.18 -1.22
C ARG A 71 4.81 -3.85 0.13
N LEU A 72 4.05 -4.76 0.72
CA LEU A 72 3.43 -4.56 2.04
C LEU A 72 4.42 -4.70 3.19
N GLY A 73 5.59 -5.25 2.96
CA GLY A 73 6.57 -5.42 4.01
C GLY A 73 7.96 -5.66 3.46
N ARG A 74 8.97 -5.58 4.34
CA ARG A 74 10.36 -5.82 3.99
C ARG A 74 10.75 -7.28 4.14
N SER A 75 9.90 -8.05 4.81
CA SER A 75 10.14 -9.46 5.06
C SER A 75 8.83 -10.20 4.97
N VAL A 76 8.91 -11.51 4.84
CA VAL A 76 7.71 -12.37 4.83
C VAL A 76 6.89 -12.15 6.09
N VAL A 77 7.55 -11.97 7.24
CA VAL A 77 6.85 -11.77 8.51
C VAL A 77 6.04 -10.47 8.48
N GLU A 78 6.64 -9.37 8.02
CA GLU A 78 5.92 -8.09 7.94
C GLU A 78 4.76 -8.16 6.94
N VAL A 79 4.97 -8.76 5.78
CA VAL A 79 3.93 -8.91 4.77
C VAL A 79 2.76 -9.71 5.34
N THR A 80 3.05 -10.84 5.97
CA THR A 80 2.02 -11.70 6.54
C THR A 80 1.24 -10.98 7.63
N ARG A 81 1.93 -10.23 8.48
CA ARG A 81 1.29 -9.47 9.55
C ARG A 81 0.35 -8.40 8.99
N THR A 82 0.78 -7.69 7.95
CA THR A 82 -0.05 -6.67 7.32
C THR A 82 -1.29 -7.28 6.68
N ILE A 83 -1.13 -8.40 5.99
CA ILE A 83 -2.26 -9.10 5.38
C ILE A 83 -3.26 -9.55 6.46
N ALA A 84 -2.76 -10.07 7.57
CA ALA A 84 -3.62 -10.51 8.66
C ALA A 84 -4.40 -9.33 9.26
N GLU A 85 -3.74 -8.19 9.43
CA GLU A 85 -4.40 -7.00 9.96
C GLU A 85 -5.51 -6.53 9.02
N LEU A 86 -5.24 -6.49 7.72
CA LEU A 86 -6.25 -6.11 6.74
C LEU A 86 -7.45 -7.05 6.80
N GLY A 87 -7.19 -8.35 6.90
CA GLY A 87 -8.25 -9.33 7.00
C GLY A 87 -9.11 -9.15 8.24
N GLN A 88 -8.49 -8.88 9.38
CA GLN A 88 -9.22 -8.64 10.64
C GLN A 88 -10.10 -7.40 10.55
N ARG A 89 -9.67 -6.41 9.81
CA ARG A 89 -10.41 -5.16 9.63
C ARG A 89 -11.38 -5.22 8.47
N ARG A 90 -11.48 -6.36 7.81
CA ARG A 90 -12.35 -6.59 6.65
C ARG A 90 -12.04 -5.65 5.50
N ILE A 91 -10.77 -5.39 5.30
CA ILE A 91 -10.27 -4.63 4.17
C ILE A 91 -9.78 -5.62 3.13
N LEU A 92 -10.24 -5.48 1.89
CA LEU A 92 -9.86 -6.39 0.82
C LEU A 92 -8.48 -6.01 0.28
N LEU A 93 -7.69 -7.01 -0.07
CA LEU A 93 -6.37 -6.79 -0.67
C LEU A 93 -6.37 -7.33 -2.08
N ARG A 94 -5.90 -6.50 -3.02
CA ARG A 94 -5.73 -6.89 -4.42
C ARG A 94 -4.29 -6.62 -4.81
N ALA A 95 -3.66 -7.62 -5.42
CA ALA A 95 -2.29 -7.49 -5.90
C ALA A 95 -2.23 -7.59 -7.43
#